data_a27b1cefb0374695d919cd5acf14b81c
#
_entry.id   a27b1cefb0374695d919cd5acf14b81c
#
_cell.length_a   1.000
_cell.length_b   1.000
_cell.length_c   1.000
_cell.angle_alpha   90.00
_cell.angle_beta   90.00
_cell.angle_gamma   90.00
#
_symmetry.space_group_name_H-M   'P 1'
#
loop_
_entity.id
_entity.type
_entity.pdbx_description
1 polymer ?
#
loop_
_entity_poly.entity_id
_entity_poly.type
_entity_poly.pdbx_seq_one_letter_code
_entity_poly.pdbx_strand_id
1 'polypeptide(L)'
;ASDVYKRQVDASSVNAPDVPETGVTFAENSLLKARAVAEATGLVAIADDSGLSVDVLNGAPGIFSARWAGSHGDDTANLNLLLAQLSDISSEHRGAKFCCAASVASPNGFEAVEYGELPGELLTAPAGEGGFGYDPILRPVELNGENALYEGQYAGKSCAEIPAEIKNSISHRARAFEALIPQIAAALAS
;
A
#
# COMPACT_ATOMS: atom_id res chain seq x y z
N ALA A 1 27.25 8.47 21.44
CA ALA A 1 26.20 7.93 20.57
C ALA A 1 26.81 6.77 19.79
N SER A 2 26.47 5.54 20.14
CA SER A 2 26.91 4.37 19.38
C SER A 2 26.09 4.31 18.10
N ASP A 3 26.75 4.52 16.96
CA ASP A 3 26.20 4.16 15.65
C ASP A 3 26.03 2.63 15.61
N VAL A 4 24.87 2.18 16.01
CA VAL A 4 24.49 0.78 15.80
C VAL A 4 24.12 0.67 14.34
N TYR A 5 25.00 0.11 13.53
CA TYR A 5 24.73 -0.26 12.14
C TYR A 5 23.59 -1.29 12.13
N LYS A 6 22.38 -0.83 11.83
CA LYS A 6 21.21 -1.69 11.69
C LYS A 6 21.25 -2.31 10.30
N ARG A 7 21.31 -3.64 10.23
CA ARG A 7 21.25 -4.38 8.98
C ARG A 7 19.81 -4.82 8.75
N GLN A 8 19.24 -4.37 7.64
CA GLN A 8 17.97 -4.88 7.14
C GLN A 8 18.24 -6.13 6.28
N VAL A 9 17.40 -7.14 6.45
CA VAL A 9 17.40 -8.37 5.65
C VAL A 9 16.01 -8.64 5.13
N ASP A 10 15.91 -9.23 3.93
CA ASP A 10 14.62 -9.62 3.36
C ASP A 10 14.08 -10.87 4.06
N ALA A 11 12.76 -10.94 4.17
CA ALA A 11 12.06 -12.06 4.77
C ALA A 11 12.42 -13.41 4.13
N SER A 12 12.62 -13.43 2.81
CA SER A 12 13.05 -14.62 2.07
C SER A 12 14.45 -15.10 2.45
N SER A 13 15.36 -14.19 2.84
CA SER A 13 16.73 -14.53 3.23
C SER A 13 16.83 -15.17 4.62
N VAL A 14 15.79 -15.05 5.43
CA VAL A 14 15.69 -15.60 6.79
C VAL A 14 14.66 -16.73 6.92
N ASN A 15 14.18 -17.27 5.79
CA ASN A 15 13.14 -18.29 5.72
C ASN A 15 11.89 -17.93 6.54
N ALA A 16 11.45 -16.66 6.45
CA ALA A 16 10.26 -16.22 7.12
C ALA A 16 9.03 -17.01 6.63
N PRO A 17 8.08 -17.34 7.53
CA PRO A 17 6.89 -18.08 7.15
C PRO A 17 6.01 -17.29 6.20
N ASP A 18 5.33 -17.99 5.29
CA ASP A 18 4.19 -17.44 4.55
C ASP A 18 2.97 -17.43 5.49
N VAL A 19 2.33 -16.26 5.59
CA VAL A 19 1.27 -16.02 6.59
C VAL A 19 -0.04 -15.75 5.86
N PRO A 20 -1.08 -16.57 6.08
CA PRO A 20 -2.41 -16.29 5.56
C PRO A 20 -2.96 -14.97 6.10
N GLU A 21 -3.42 -14.11 5.22
CA GLU A 21 -4.05 -12.85 5.57
C GLU A 21 -5.53 -13.07 5.96
N THR A 22 -5.75 -13.39 7.22
CA THR A 22 -7.06 -13.70 7.80
C THR A 22 -7.71 -12.52 8.53
N GLY A 23 -7.01 -11.40 8.63
CA GLY A 23 -7.52 -10.17 9.23
C GLY A 23 -8.59 -9.49 8.37
N VAL A 24 -9.37 -8.64 8.99
CA VAL A 24 -10.45 -7.89 8.33
C VAL A 24 -10.09 -6.42 8.09
N THR A 25 -8.87 -6.02 8.44
CA THR A 25 -8.31 -4.69 8.17
C THR A 25 -6.87 -4.81 7.66
N PHE A 26 -6.38 -3.77 6.97
CA PHE A 26 -4.97 -3.70 6.57
C PHE A 26 -4.02 -3.79 7.78
N ALA A 27 -4.37 -3.14 8.89
CA ALA A 27 -3.56 -3.19 10.11
C ALA A 27 -3.45 -4.60 10.68
N GLU A 28 -4.56 -5.33 10.76
CA GLU A 28 -4.56 -6.72 11.25
C GLU A 28 -3.70 -7.62 10.37
N ASN A 29 -3.84 -7.55 9.05
CA ASN A 29 -3.04 -8.34 8.13
C ASN A 29 -1.54 -7.98 8.20
N SER A 30 -1.22 -6.70 8.26
CA SER A 30 0.16 -6.22 8.44
C SER A 30 0.77 -6.76 9.73
N LEU A 31 0.08 -6.65 10.87
CA LEU A 31 0.53 -7.16 12.16
C LEU A 31 0.67 -8.69 12.18
N LEU A 32 -0.27 -9.43 11.57
CA LEU A 32 -0.16 -10.89 11.44
C LEU A 32 1.17 -11.30 10.79
N LYS A 33 1.55 -10.62 9.71
CA LYS A 33 2.81 -10.87 9.00
C LYS A 33 4.02 -10.47 9.85
N ALA A 34 4.02 -9.30 10.45
CA ALA A 34 5.14 -8.84 11.27
C ALA A 34 5.36 -9.74 12.50
N ARG A 35 4.30 -10.12 13.21
CA ARG A 35 4.36 -11.04 14.37
C ARG A 35 4.95 -12.38 14.01
N ALA A 36 4.43 -13.00 12.95
CA ALA A 36 4.89 -14.32 12.52
C ALA A 36 6.38 -14.33 12.16
N VAL A 37 6.85 -13.27 11.49
CA VAL A 37 8.28 -13.13 11.15
C VAL A 37 9.11 -12.87 12.40
N ALA A 38 8.68 -11.98 13.31
CA ALA A 38 9.40 -11.71 14.54
C ALA A 38 9.51 -12.97 15.43
N GLU A 39 8.43 -13.72 15.56
CA GLU A 39 8.39 -14.97 16.32
C GLU A 39 9.31 -16.05 15.71
N ALA A 40 9.25 -16.23 14.39
CA ALA A 40 10.04 -17.25 13.70
C ALA A 40 11.54 -16.95 13.65
N THR A 41 11.92 -15.67 13.61
CA THR A 41 13.32 -15.25 13.41
C THR A 41 14.01 -14.74 14.67
N GLY A 42 13.26 -14.36 15.70
CA GLY A 42 13.80 -13.66 16.86
C GLY A 42 14.30 -12.23 16.58
N LEU A 43 13.94 -11.65 15.43
CA LEU A 43 14.34 -10.31 15.01
C LEU A 43 13.15 -9.34 15.07
N VAL A 44 13.44 -8.05 15.15
CA VAL A 44 12.42 -7.02 14.88
C VAL A 44 11.99 -7.14 13.42
N ALA A 45 10.71 -7.33 13.19
CA ALA A 45 10.13 -7.50 11.87
C ALA A 45 9.25 -6.31 11.49
N ILE A 46 9.30 -5.92 10.23
CA ILE A 46 8.40 -4.94 9.63
C ILE A 46 7.62 -5.61 8.50
N ALA A 47 6.36 -5.25 8.38
CA ALA A 47 5.48 -5.73 7.31
C ALA A 47 4.54 -4.61 6.87
N ASP A 48 3.88 -4.81 5.74
CA ASP A 48 2.77 -3.95 5.33
C ASP A 48 1.63 -4.77 4.72
N ASP A 49 0.45 -4.18 4.73
CA ASP A 49 -0.67 -4.60 3.92
C ASP A 49 -1.27 -3.39 3.22
N SER A 50 -1.60 -3.53 1.95
CA SER A 50 -1.97 -2.42 1.09
C SER A 50 -3.09 -2.80 0.14
N GLY A 51 -3.88 -1.80 -0.26
CA GLY A 51 -4.92 -1.99 -1.25
C GLY A 51 -5.53 -0.70 -1.72
N LEU A 52 -6.51 -0.83 -2.62
CA LEU A 52 -7.31 0.26 -3.14
C LEU A 52 -8.63 0.35 -2.36
N SER A 53 -8.99 1.55 -1.94
CA SER A 53 -10.27 1.87 -1.30
C SER A 53 -11.04 2.83 -2.19
N VAL A 54 -12.25 2.43 -2.62
CA VAL A 54 -13.11 3.22 -3.52
C VAL A 54 -14.31 3.75 -2.73
N ASP A 55 -14.53 5.06 -2.78
CA ASP A 55 -15.51 5.74 -1.93
C ASP A 55 -16.94 5.25 -2.16
N VAL A 56 -17.37 5.17 -3.42
CA VAL A 56 -18.73 4.71 -3.78
C VAL A 56 -18.98 3.23 -3.45
N LEU A 57 -17.91 2.45 -3.23
CA LEU A 57 -17.97 1.05 -2.81
C LEU A 57 -17.73 0.89 -1.29
N ASN A 58 -17.88 1.95 -0.50
CA ASN A 58 -17.62 1.94 0.95
C ASN A 58 -16.24 1.37 1.34
N GLY A 59 -15.23 1.67 0.55
CA GLY A 59 -13.86 1.24 0.81
C GLY A 59 -13.45 -0.09 0.16
N ALA A 60 -14.38 -0.81 -0.51
CA ALA A 60 -13.97 -1.96 -1.31
C ALA A 60 -13.18 -1.50 -2.56
N PRO A 61 -12.29 -2.33 -3.12
CA PRO A 61 -11.90 -3.71 -2.75
C PRO A 61 -11.21 -3.85 -1.39
N GLY A 62 -10.53 -2.83 -0.86
CA GLY A 62 -9.87 -2.86 0.43
C GLY A 62 -8.87 -4.03 0.55
N ILE A 63 -8.98 -4.82 1.61
CA ILE A 63 -8.14 -6.01 1.83
C ILE A 63 -8.30 -7.10 0.75
N PHE A 64 -9.30 -7.01 -0.09
CA PHE A 64 -9.52 -7.95 -1.20
C PHE A 64 -8.89 -7.48 -2.51
N SER A 65 -8.13 -6.38 -2.52
CA SER A 65 -7.59 -5.76 -3.73
C SER A 65 -6.81 -6.74 -4.61
N ALA A 66 -5.95 -7.56 -4.03
CA ALA A 66 -5.14 -8.52 -4.78
C ALA A 66 -5.92 -9.73 -5.34
N ARG A 67 -7.16 -9.94 -4.88
CA ARG A 67 -8.03 -11.07 -5.28
C ARG A 67 -9.46 -10.65 -5.59
N TRP A 68 -9.67 -9.40 -6.02
CA TRP A 68 -10.99 -8.82 -6.25
C TRP A 68 -11.82 -9.60 -7.28
N ALA A 69 -11.16 -10.11 -8.33
CA ALA A 69 -11.77 -10.97 -9.35
C ALA A 69 -11.73 -12.48 -9.00
N GLY A 70 -11.35 -12.83 -7.76
CA GLY A 70 -11.35 -14.22 -7.27
C GLY A 70 -9.98 -14.88 -7.24
N SER A 71 -9.09 -14.58 -8.20
CA SER A 71 -7.74 -15.14 -8.24
C SER A 71 -6.74 -14.14 -7.67
N HIS A 72 -5.88 -14.60 -6.74
CA HIS A 72 -4.84 -13.76 -6.17
C HIS A 72 -3.77 -13.41 -7.20
N GLY A 73 -3.46 -12.11 -7.33
CA GLY A 73 -2.38 -11.61 -8.19
C GLY A 73 -2.74 -11.47 -9.67
N ASP A 74 -3.99 -11.67 -10.06
CA ASP A 74 -4.46 -11.36 -11.43
C ASP A 74 -4.87 -9.88 -11.51
N ASP A 75 -3.86 -9.00 -11.62
CA ASP A 75 -4.05 -7.56 -11.63
C ASP A 75 -4.98 -7.10 -12.75
N THR A 76 -4.87 -7.72 -13.92
CA THR A 76 -5.70 -7.37 -15.09
C THR A 76 -7.16 -7.72 -14.84
N ALA A 77 -7.45 -8.91 -14.32
CA ALA A 77 -8.82 -9.31 -14.01
C ALA A 77 -9.42 -8.44 -12.90
N ASN A 78 -8.63 -8.15 -11.85
CA ASN A 78 -9.06 -7.30 -10.73
C ASN A 78 -9.43 -5.89 -11.19
N LEU A 79 -8.56 -5.27 -12.00
CA LEU A 79 -8.76 -3.94 -12.56
C LEU A 79 -9.98 -3.88 -13.51
N ASN A 80 -10.12 -4.86 -14.40
CA ASN A 80 -11.23 -4.92 -15.34
C ASN A 80 -12.57 -5.12 -14.64
N LEU A 81 -12.63 -5.96 -13.61
CA LEU A 81 -13.84 -6.13 -12.82
C LEU A 81 -14.26 -4.82 -12.14
N LEU A 82 -13.30 -4.11 -11.53
CA LEU A 82 -13.58 -2.83 -10.89
C LEU A 82 -14.10 -1.79 -11.89
N LEU A 83 -13.47 -1.67 -13.07
CA LEU A 83 -13.94 -0.77 -14.12
C LEU A 83 -15.36 -1.10 -14.61
N ALA A 84 -15.66 -2.40 -14.75
CA ALA A 84 -17.00 -2.85 -15.15
C ALA A 84 -18.05 -2.49 -14.09
N GLN A 85 -17.75 -2.68 -12.82
CA GLN A 85 -18.64 -2.31 -11.71
C GLN A 85 -18.92 -0.81 -11.63
N LEU A 86 -17.96 0.02 -12.07
CA LEU A 86 -18.05 1.48 -12.02
C LEU A 86 -18.46 2.09 -13.38
N SER A 87 -18.90 1.30 -14.35
CA SER A 87 -19.19 1.76 -15.72
C SER A 87 -20.19 2.91 -15.78
N ASP A 88 -21.20 2.88 -14.91
CA ASP A 88 -22.29 3.87 -14.84
C ASP A 88 -22.03 4.99 -13.79
N ILE A 89 -20.88 4.96 -13.15
CA ILE A 89 -20.54 5.94 -12.12
C ILE A 89 -19.86 7.16 -12.76
N SER A 90 -20.46 8.34 -12.55
CA SER A 90 -19.94 9.60 -13.06
C SER A 90 -18.60 9.97 -12.40
N SER A 91 -17.81 10.80 -13.09
CA SER A 91 -16.45 11.19 -12.64
C SER A 91 -16.41 11.80 -11.25
N GLU A 92 -17.42 12.59 -10.88
CA GLU A 92 -17.53 13.23 -9.57
C GLU A 92 -17.66 12.26 -8.39
N HIS A 93 -18.01 10.98 -8.65
CA HIS A 93 -18.18 9.93 -7.64
C HIS A 93 -17.12 8.83 -7.76
N ARG A 94 -16.04 9.09 -8.50
CA ARG A 94 -14.96 8.11 -8.70
C ARG A 94 -13.76 8.33 -7.78
N GLY A 95 -13.97 9.00 -6.65
CA GLY A 95 -12.97 9.16 -5.59
C GLY A 95 -12.48 7.81 -5.08
N ALA A 96 -11.17 7.69 -4.92
CA ALA A 96 -10.52 6.50 -4.39
C ALA A 96 -9.18 6.86 -3.77
N LYS A 97 -8.58 5.91 -3.04
CA LYS A 97 -7.24 6.07 -2.51
C LYS A 97 -6.52 4.74 -2.42
N PHE A 98 -5.23 4.75 -2.65
CA PHE A 98 -4.39 3.66 -2.17
C PHE A 98 -4.16 3.83 -0.67
N CYS A 99 -4.26 2.71 0.06
CA CYS A 99 -4.03 2.65 1.50
C CYS A 99 -2.90 1.66 1.81
N CYS A 100 -2.11 1.98 2.82
CA CYS A 100 -1.12 1.09 3.38
C CYS A 100 -1.16 1.16 4.91
N ALA A 101 -1.16 0.01 5.57
CA ALA A 101 -0.82 -0.12 6.97
C ALA A 101 0.57 -0.77 7.06
N ALA A 102 1.54 -0.05 7.57
CA ALA A 102 2.87 -0.56 7.86
C ALA A 102 3.00 -0.86 9.35
N SER A 103 3.55 -2.00 9.69
CA SER A 103 3.67 -2.46 11.07
C SER A 103 5.09 -2.87 11.44
N VAL A 104 5.40 -2.76 12.72
CA VAL A 104 6.59 -3.32 13.34
C VAL A 104 6.18 -4.21 14.50
N ALA A 105 6.82 -5.36 14.62
CA ALA A 105 6.69 -6.25 15.77
C ALA A 105 8.09 -6.69 16.24
N SER A 106 8.27 -6.82 17.55
CA SER A 106 9.50 -7.32 18.12
C SER A 106 9.25 -8.60 18.94
N PRO A 107 10.26 -9.46 19.10
CA PRO A 107 10.14 -10.69 19.87
C PRO A 107 9.76 -10.48 21.35
N ASN A 108 9.99 -9.29 21.88
CA ASN A 108 9.65 -8.92 23.26
C ASN A 108 8.19 -8.43 23.43
N GLY A 109 7.41 -8.40 22.33
CA GLY A 109 6.00 -8.03 22.34
C GLY A 109 5.71 -6.55 22.05
N PHE A 110 6.73 -5.73 21.71
CA PHE A 110 6.46 -4.39 21.20
C PHE A 110 5.83 -4.45 19.81
N GLU A 111 4.77 -3.67 19.60
CA GLU A 111 4.07 -3.57 18.32
C GLU A 111 3.61 -2.13 18.05
N ALA A 112 3.66 -1.74 16.79
CA ALA A 112 3.08 -0.49 16.34
C ALA A 112 2.62 -0.60 14.88
N VAL A 113 1.64 0.24 14.51
CA VAL A 113 1.12 0.36 13.14
C VAL A 113 1.02 1.83 12.79
N GLU A 114 1.46 2.15 11.57
CA GLU A 114 1.29 3.48 10.98
C GLU A 114 0.65 3.37 9.60
N TYR A 115 0.01 4.44 9.18
CA TYR A 115 -0.81 4.45 7.97
C TYR A 115 -0.28 5.47 6.95
N GLY A 116 -0.45 5.13 5.68
CA GLY A 116 -0.21 6.05 4.57
C GLY A 116 -1.32 5.90 3.53
N GLU A 117 -1.70 7.02 2.94
CA GLU A 117 -2.73 7.08 1.90
C GLU A 117 -2.23 7.90 0.72
N LEU A 118 -2.66 7.52 -0.49
CA LEU A 118 -2.51 8.31 -1.70
C LEU A 118 -3.90 8.52 -2.31
N PRO A 119 -4.54 9.66 -2.03
CA PRO A 119 -5.84 10.01 -2.60
C PRO A 119 -5.75 10.24 -4.10
N GLY A 120 -6.81 9.87 -4.82
CA GLY A 120 -6.91 10.01 -6.25
C GLY A 120 -8.34 9.89 -6.77
N GLU A 121 -8.43 9.89 -8.08
CA GLU A 121 -9.66 9.59 -8.81
C GLU A 121 -9.44 8.43 -9.77
N LEU A 122 -10.46 7.59 -9.93
CA LEU A 122 -10.41 6.47 -10.86
C LEU A 122 -10.74 6.91 -12.28
N LEU A 123 -9.86 6.57 -13.21
CA LEU A 123 -10.08 6.69 -14.64
C LEU A 123 -11.17 5.71 -15.11
N THR A 124 -11.74 5.98 -16.28
CA THR A 124 -12.74 5.08 -16.92
C THR A 124 -12.11 3.99 -17.78
N ALA A 125 -10.81 4.12 -18.07
CA ALA A 125 -10.01 3.14 -18.82
C ALA A 125 -8.56 3.17 -18.31
N PRO A 126 -7.82 2.07 -18.46
CA PRO A 126 -6.41 2.03 -18.09
C PRO A 126 -5.56 3.01 -18.92
N ALA A 127 -4.59 3.64 -18.29
CA ALA A 127 -3.60 4.50 -18.91
C ALA A 127 -2.21 4.21 -18.34
N GLY A 128 -1.22 4.05 -19.22
CA GLY A 128 0.16 3.70 -18.86
C GLY A 128 0.38 2.18 -18.66
N GLU A 129 1.64 1.80 -18.68
CA GLU A 129 2.09 0.40 -18.56
C GLU A 129 3.00 0.17 -17.34
N GLY A 130 3.28 1.22 -16.56
CA GLY A 130 4.13 1.13 -15.38
C GLY A 130 3.38 0.65 -14.14
N GLY A 131 4.14 0.33 -13.11
CA GLY A 131 3.58 -0.05 -11.82
C GLY A 131 2.96 -1.44 -11.79
N PHE A 132 1.97 -1.63 -10.92
CA PHE A 132 1.27 -2.90 -10.69
C PHE A 132 -0.16 -2.64 -10.16
N GLY A 133 -0.98 -3.68 -10.15
CA GLY A 133 -2.32 -3.61 -9.58
C GLY A 133 -3.21 -2.58 -10.27
N TYR A 134 -3.70 -1.63 -9.51
CA TYR A 134 -4.62 -0.58 -9.99
C TYR A 134 -3.92 0.72 -10.39
N ASP A 135 -2.58 0.74 -10.47
CA ASP A 135 -1.82 1.93 -10.90
C ASP A 135 -2.31 2.53 -12.24
N PRO A 136 -2.72 1.71 -13.24
CA PRO A 136 -3.19 2.25 -14.52
C PRO A 136 -4.52 3.03 -14.45
N ILE A 137 -5.28 2.90 -13.37
CA ILE A 137 -6.60 3.56 -13.26
C ILE A 137 -6.69 4.59 -12.14
N LEU A 138 -5.70 4.73 -11.28
CA LEU A 138 -5.69 5.78 -10.25
C LEU A 138 -4.83 6.95 -10.70
N ARG A 139 -5.42 8.15 -10.83
CA ARG A 139 -4.71 9.41 -10.96
C ARG A 139 -4.67 10.13 -9.62
N PRO A 140 -3.48 10.50 -9.11
CA PRO A 140 -3.36 11.22 -7.84
C PRO A 140 -4.05 12.58 -7.89
N VAL A 141 -4.64 13.02 -6.76
CA VAL A 141 -5.19 14.38 -6.65
C VAL A 141 -4.10 15.41 -6.32
N GLU A 142 -3.01 14.96 -5.68
CA GLU A 142 -1.90 15.81 -5.29
C GLU A 142 -0.56 15.12 -5.58
N LEU A 143 0.39 15.89 -6.07
CA LEU A 143 1.76 15.46 -6.34
C LEU A 143 2.72 16.58 -5.95
N ASN A 144 3.61 16.33 -4.98
CA ASN A 144 4.57 17.31 -4.47
C ASN A 144 3.94 18.65 -3.99
N GLY A 145 2.73 18.62 -3.43
CA GLY A 145 2.02 19.80 -2.96
C GLY A 145 1.26 20.57 -4.04
N GLU A 146 1.28 20.08 -5.28
CA GLU A 146 0.53 20.66 -6.41
C GLU A 146 -0.73 19.83 -6.70
N ASN A 147 -1.77 20.46 -7.25
CA ASN A 147 -2.97 19.78 -7.70
C ASN A 147 -2.68 18.94 -8.95
N ALA A 148 -2.42 17.66 -8.76
CA ALA A 148 -2.02 16.75 -9.83
C ALA A 148 -3.14 16.36 -10.80
N LEU A 149 -4.39 16.74 -10.53
CA LEU A 149 -5.49 16.51 -11.48
C LEU A 149 -5.42 17.46 -12.69
N TYR A 150 -4.97 18.69 -12.47
CA TYR A 150 -5.08 19.76 -13.46
C TYR A 150 -3.79 20.54 -13.70
N GLU A 151 -2.82 20.44 -12.83
CA GLU A 151 -1.60 21.25 -12.85
C GLU A 151 -0.33 20.41 -12.79
N GLY A 152 0.78 20.98 -13.26
CA GLY A 152 2.09 20.35 -13.23
C GLY A 152 2.38 19.42 -14.39
N GLN A 153 3.59 18.88 -14.40
CA GLN A 153 4.12 18.04 -15.48
C GLN A 153 3.32 16.74 -15.67
N TYR A 154 2.72 16.22 -14.61
CA TYR A 154 1.97 14.95 -14.60
C TYR A 154 0.48 15.15 -14.42
N ALA A 155 -0.03 16.33 -14.78
CA ALA A 155 -1.46 16.66 -14.67
C ALA A 155 -2.33 15.60 -15.34
N GLY A 156 -3.27 15.05 -14.59
CA GLY A 156 -4.21 14.04 -15.05
C GLY A 156 -3.63 12.65 -15.37
N LYS A 157 -2.33 12.44 -15.11
CA LYS A 157 -1.65 11.16 -15.35
C LYS A 157 -1.99 10.13 -14.29
N SER A 158 -2.15 8.88 -14.71
CA SER A 158 -2.28 7.74 -13.80
C SER A 158 -0.96 7.45 -13.08
N CYS A 159 -1.02 6.68 -11.98
CA CYS A 159 0.17 6.18 -11.30
C CYS A 159 1.07 5.34 -12.21
N ALA A 160 0.51 4.68 -13.25
CA ALA A 160 1.27 3.91 -14.23
C ALA A 160 1.96 4.77 -15.30
N GLU A 161 1.54 6.02 -15.49
CA GLU A 161 2.16 6.98 -16.41
C GLU A 161 3.20 7.87 -15.74
N ILE A 162 3.18 7.96 -14.39
CA ILE A 162 4.15 8.72 -13.60
C ILE A 162 5.42 7.87 -13.47
N PRO A 163 6.63 8.46 -13.64
CA PRO A 163 7.87 7.72 -13.43
C PRO A 163 7.91 7.05 -12.06
N ALA A 164 8.37 5.80 -12.02
CA ALA A 164 8.34 4.96 -10.81
C ALA A 164 9.04 5.63 -9.61
N GLU A 165 10.13 6.35 -9.84
CA GLU A 165 10.86 7.06 -8.79
C GLU A 165 9.99 8.14 -8.13
N ILE A 166 9.26 8.92 -8.91
CA ILE A 166 8.36 9.97 -8.42
C ILE A 166 7.15 9.32 -7.74
N LYS A 167 6.50 8.36 -8.39
CA LYS A 167 5.36 7.63 -7.81
C LYS A 167 5.71 7.00 -6.47
N ASN A 168 6.88 6.37 -6.35
CA ASN A 168 7.32 5.72 -5.12
C ASN A 168 7.58 6.72 -3.99
N SER A 169 8.04 7.94 -4.28
CA SER A 169 8.27 8.97 -3.26
C SER A 169 6.99 9.52 -2.63
N ILE A 170 5.87 9.50 -3.36
CA ILE A 170 4.57 10.02 -2.90
C ILE A 170 3.61 8.90 -2.47
N SER A 171 3.98 7.65 -2.65
CA SER A 171 3.08 6.51 -2.49
C SER A 171 2.57 6.34 -1.06
N HIS A 172 1.41 5.71 -0.94
CA HIS A 172 0.84 5.28 0.34
C HIS A 172 1.84 4.47 1.19
N ARG A 173 2.62 3.59 0.57
CA ARG A 173 3.66 2.80 1.25
C ARG A 173 4.78 3.68 1.77
N ALA A 174 5.30 4.60 0.96
CA ALA A 174 6.35 5.52 1.40
C ALA A 174 5.90 6.33 2.63
N ARG A 175 4.69 6.87 2.58
CA ARG A 175 4.09 7.63 3.70
C ARG A 175 3.93 6.78 4.96
N ALA A 176 3.43 5.55 4.83
CA ALA A 176 3.27 4.64 5.96
C ALA A 176 4.62 4.25 6.59
N PHE A 177 5.61 3.90 5.77
CA PHE A 177 6.94 3.54 6.26
C PHE A 177 7.70 4.73 6.84
N GLU A 178 7.57 5.92 6.28
CA GLU A 178 8.14 7.14 6.87
C GLU A 178 7.57 7.40 8.27
N ALA A 179 6.24 7.30 8.42
CA ALA A 179 5.58 7.41 9.72
C ALA A 179 6.03 6.31 10.70
N LEU A 180 6.36 5.11 10.22
CA LEU A 180 6.79 3.98 11.05
C LEU A 180 8.23 4.11 11.57
N ILE A 181 9.08 4.95 11.00
CA ILE A 181 10.51 5.07 11.39
C ILE A 181 10.71 5.26 12.91
N PRO A 182 10.00 6.17 13.61
CA PRO A 182 10.16 6.33 15.06
C PRO A 182 9.80 5.06 15.85
N GLN A 183 8.80 4.32 15.39
CA GLN A 183 8.34 3.08 16.02
C GLN A 183 9.35 1.94 15.83
N ILE A 184 9.97 1.86 14.63
CA ILE A 184 11.07 0.91 14.38
C ILE A 184 12.25 1.22 15.32
N ALA A 185 12.60 2.49 15.50
CA ALA A 185 13.65 2.89 16.42
C ALA A 185 13.34 2.48 17.87
N ALA A 186 12.09 2.66 18.32
CA ALA A 186 11.63 2.22 19.64
C ALA A 186 11.67 0.69 19.78
N ALA A 187 11.22 -0.07 18.79
CA ALA A 187 11.27 -1.53 18.78
C ALA A 187 12.70 -2.09 18.89
N LEU A 188 13.67 -1.41 18.28
CA LEU A 188 15.08 -1.81 18.30
C LEU A 188 15.80 -1.39 19.58
N ALA A 189 15.21 -0.50 20.38
CA ALA A 189 15.75 -0.04 21.66
C ALA A 189 15.16 -0.79 22.87
N SER A 190 14.06 -1.52 22.67
CA SER A 190 13.38 -2.34 23.66
C SER A 190 13.97 -3.74 23.75
#